data_e59b17a55782cb00a333b5c0d1a0f38f
#
_entry.id   e59b17a55782cb00a333b5c0d1a0f38f
#
_cell.length_a   1.000
_cell.length_b   1.000
_cell.length_c   1.000
_cell.angle_alpha   90.00
_cell.angle_beta   90.00
_cell.angle_gamma   90.00
#
_symmetry.space_group_name_H-M   'P 1'
#
loop_
_entity.id
_entity.type
_entity.pdbx_description
1 polymer ?
#
loop_
_entity_poly.entity_id
_entity_poly.type
_entity_poly.pdbx_seq_one_letter_code
_entity_poly.pdbx_strand_id
1 'polypeptide(L)'
;YIERDGKKYFIEFKNGEAKAPLKVVGKSKSSGTEIKFLPSKKIFSSTKFNFSIIQKRMRELAFLNKGIKITLNDLTQKKHRNIEFKFDGGIIEFVEFLDDQREKLINKNNKDLFRKPIYFEGIKNNVFVQCSLKWNAGYNEDVYPYTNNIYQKDGGTHLLGFRNALTRIINKYTSEQNLLKKNKVTLSGDDVKEGLTCVLSVKIPDPKFSSQTKDKLVSSEVRNIVENIVSEKLSIWFDQNPSISKIILTKIIQAAVARDVARKARENVRRKGALDLTGLPGKLADCQNSKQDGTELFIVEGDSAGGSAKQGRNREYQAVLPLRGKILNTFTEVNENKNNGRSNDLRTKILSKIISSSFGSKPSAFINVTISFEEIIFDNILVLRSFDFPLFLLPFTSVNVFNIFPLKGN
;
A
#
# COMPACT_ATOMS: atom_id res chain seq x y z
N TYR A 1 40.05 -12.45 27.62
CA TYR A 1 40.36 -13.76 28.19
C TYR A 1 39.54 -14.82 27.46
N ILE A 2 40.19 -15.96 27.18
CA ILE A 2 39.53 -17.08 26.50
C ILE A 2 39.81 -18.32 27.35
N GLU A 3 38.77 -19.02 27.78
CA GLU A 3 38.82 -20.27 28.51
C GLU A 3 38.41 -21.42 27.58
N ARG A 4 39.38 -22.29 27.24
CA ARG A 4 39.18 -23.39 26.28
C ARG A 4 40.23 -24.48 26.49
N ASP A 5 39.83 -25.72 26.28
CA ASP A 5 40.70 -26.89 26.35
C ASP A 5 41.57 -26.99 27.64
N GLY A 6 40.93 -26.67 28.79
CA GLY A 6 41.54 -26.72 30.10
C GLY A 6 42.51 -25.58 30.42
N LYS A 7 42.65 -24.62 29.55
CA LYS A 7 43.58 -23.48 29.68
C LYS A 7 42.85 -22.15 29.64
N LYS A 8 43.44 -21.14 30.31
CA LYS A 8 42.99 -19.73 30.21
C LYS A 8 44.02 -18.94 29.47
N TYR A 9 43.60 -18.28 28.40
CA TYR A 9 44.45 -17.48 27.51
C TYR A 9 44.11 -15.98 27.72
N PHE A 10 45.10 -15.15 27.42
CA PHE A 10 44.96 -13.69 27.46
C PHE A 10 45.64 -13.05 26.26
N ILE A 11 44.95 -12.06 25.69
CA ILE A 11 45.51 -11.17 24.67
C ILE A 11 44.98 -9.75 24.91
N GLU A 12 45.81 -8.74 24.67
CA GLU A 12 45.44 -7.32 24.79
C GLU A 12 45.79 -6.57 23.53
N PHE A 13 44.87 -5.70 23.13
CA PHE A 13 45.06 -4.82 21.97
C PHE A 13 45.03 -3.34 22.40
N LYS A 14 45.82 -2.50 21.71
CA LYS A 14 45.80 -1.05 21.88
C LYS A 14 45.75 -0.41 20.48
N ASN A 15 44.69 0.40 20.23
CA ASN A 15 44.46 1.02 18.92
C ASN A 15 44.36 0.05 17.74
N GLY A 16 43.90 -1.18 17.96
CA GLY A 16 43.80 -2.23 16.93
C GLY A 16 45.00 -3.15 16.83
N GLU A 17 46.17 -2.82 17.44
CA GLU A 17 47.39 -3.62 17.43
C GLU A 17 47.53 -4.48 18.68
N ALA A 18 47.93 -5.73 18.52
CA ALA A 18 48.20 -6.61 19.66
C ALA A 18 49.46 -6.16 20.42
N LYS A 19 49.35 -5.94 21.73
CA LYS A 19 50.51 -5.58 22.55
C LYS A 19 51.49 -6.73 22.72
N ALA A 20 51.01 -7.96 22.70
CA ALA A 20 51.80 -9.17 22.79
C ALA A 20 51.03 -10.34 22.18
N PRO A 21 51.70 -11.42 21.76
CA PRO A 21 51.03 -12.64 21.30
C PRO A 21 50.12 -13.24 22.36
N LEU A 22 49.14 -14.06 21.89
CA LEU A 22 48.28 -14.83 22.82
C LEU A 22 49.08 -15.68 23.78
N LYS A 23 48.89 -15.54 25.07
CA LYS A 23 49.62 -16.27 26.10
C LYS A 23 48.68 -17.06 27.02
N VAL A 24 49.14 -18.19 27.48
CA VAL A 24 48.47 -18.97 28.55
C VAL A 24 48.76 -18.28 29.88
N VAL A 25 47.70 -17.93 30.60
CA VAL A 25 47.81 -17.26 31.93
C VAL A 25 47.31 -18.12 33.09
N GLY A 26 46.80 -19.32 32.82
CA GLY A 26 46.34 -20.24 33.86
C GLY A 26 45.65 -21.48 33.32
N LYS A 27 45.15 -22.32 34.25
CA LYS A 27 44.24 -23.44 33.95
C LYS A 27 42.82 -23.00 34.14
N SER A 28 41.85 -23.54 33.40
CA SER A 28 40.43 -23.32 33.58
C SER A 28 39.64 -24.62 33.46
N LYS A 29 38.60 -24.80 34.25
CA LYS A 29 37.65 -25.91 34.15
C LYS A 29 36.42 -25.53 33.33
N SER A 30 36.27 -24.25 33.00
CA SER A 30 35.16 -23.69 32.24
C SER A 30 35.55 -23.41 30.78
N SER A 31 34.55 -23.24 29.94
CA SER A 31 34.73 -22.76 28.56
C SER A 31 33.96 -21.45 28.40
N GLY A 32 34.62 -20.44 27.82
CA GLY A 32 33.99 -19.13 27.65
C GLY A 32 34.96 -18.06 27.14
N THR A 33 34.41 -16.90 26.86
CA THR A 33 35.18 -15.73 26.39
C THR A 33 34.76 -14.50 27.21
N GLU A 34 35.73 -13.77 27.76
CA GLU A 34 35.55 -12.48 28.43
C GLU A 34 36.19 -11.39 27.57
N ILE A 35 35.40 -10.40 27.16
CA ILE A 35 35.87 -9.26 26.35
C ILE A 35 35.67 -7.98 27.19
N LYS A 36 36.78 -7.23 27.41
CA LYS A 36 36.76 -5.89 28.00
C LYS A 36 37.25 -4.90 26.97
N PHE A 37 36.55 -3.80 26.79
CA PHE A 37 36.99 -2.77 25.85
C PHE A 37 36.65 -1.36 26.31
N LEU A 38 37.50 -0.41 25.94
CA LEU A 38 37.32 1.02 26.15
C LEU A 38 37.31 1.74 24.79
N PRO A 39 36.20 2.38 24.40
CA PRO A 39 36.16 3.12 23.13
C PRO A 39 37.11 4.31 23.13
N SER A 40 37.86 4.52 22.04
CA SER A 40 38.80 5.64 21.92
C SER A 40 38.08 6.96 21.64
N LYS A 41 38.33 7.96 22.48
CA LYS A 41 37.84 9.35 22.27
C LYS A 41 38.41 10.03 21.01
N LYS A 42 39.50 9.48 20.43
CA LYS A 42 40.07 9.98 19.17
C LYS A 42 39.28 9.51 17.95
N ILE A 43 38.55 8.41 18.07
CA ILE A 43 37.78 7.78 16.96
C ILE A 43 36.28 8.08 17.12
N PHE A 44 35.75 7.99 18.34
CA PHE A 44 34.34 8.15 18.61
C PHE A 44 34.04 9.53 19.22
N SER A 45 33.06 10.24 18.66
CA SER A 45 32.60 11.53 19.18
C SER A 45 31.97 11.42 20.58
N SER A 46 31.39 10.27 20.89
CA SER A 46 30.89 9.93 22.22
C SER A 46 31.28 8.51 22.61
N THR A 47 31.82 8.36 23.80
CA THR A 47 32.19 7.05 24.39
C THR A 47 31.24 6.60 25.50
N LYS A 48 30.11 7.35 25.68
CA LYS A 48 29.07 6.99 26.65
C LYS A 48 28.09 6.01 26.03
N PHE A 49 27.87 4.89 26.68
CA PHE A 49 26.90 3.90 26.28
C PHE A 49 25.49 4.32 26.70
N ASN A 50 24.51 4.12 25.78
CA ASN A 50 23.10 4.32 26.11
C ASN A 50 22.49 2.99 26.54
N PHE A 51 22.07 2.92 27.80
CA PHE A 51 21.52 1.72 28.41
C PHE A 51 20.28 1.21 27.65
N SER A 52 19.35 2.09 27.25
CA SER A 52 18.10 1.70 26.57
C SER A 52 18.36 1.07 25.20
N ILE A 53 19.35 1.57 24.45
CA ILE A 53 19.74 1.00 23.15
C ILE A 53 20.33 -0.41 23.34
N ILE A 54 21.24 -0.57 24.32
CA ILE A 54 21.84 -1.87 24.63
C ILE A 54 20.77 -2.84 25.14
N GLN A 55 19.90 -2.39 26.04
CA GLN A 55 18.80 -3.18 26.56
C GLN A 55 17.89 -3.72 25.44
N LYS A 56 17.49 -2.84 24.51
CA LYS A 56 16.68 -3.23 23.35
C LYS A 56 17.39 -4.31 22.53
N ARG A 57 18.68 -4.10 22.24
CA ARG A 57 19.46 -5.06 21.45
C ARG A 57 19.67 -6.40 22.14
N MET A 58 19.93 -6.42 23.44
CA MET A 58 20.08 -7.66 24.22
C MET A 58 18.78 -8.44 24.27
N ARG A 59 17.65 -7.76 24.42
CA ARG A 59 16.32 -8.37 24.37
C ARG A 59 16.05 -9.01 23.01
N GLU A 60 16.31 -8.30 21.91
CA GLU A 60 16.17 -8.84 20.53
C GLU A 60 17.03 -10.10 20.34
N LEU A 61 18.29 -10.07 20.77
CA LEU A 61 19.18 -11.23 20.68
C LEU A 61 18.69 -12.42 21.49
N ALA A 62 18.13 -12.18 22.66
CA ALA A 62 17.57 -13.24 23.50
C ALA A 62 16.33 -13.89 22.86
N PHE A 63 15.46 -13.09 22.21
CA PHE A 63 14.33 -13.62 21.45
C PHE A 63 14.75 -14.42 20.22
N LEU A 64 15.78 -13.93 19.47
CA LEU A 64 16.26 -14.59 18.25
C LEU A 64 17.02 -15.90 18.53
N ASN A 65 17.47 -16.11 19.75
CA ASN A 65 18.23 -17.29 20.16
C ASN A 65 17.55 -17.98 21.35
N LYS A 66 16.56 -18.77 21.05
CA LYS A 66 15.75 -19.51 22.02
C LYS A 66 16.61 -20.17 23.10
N GLY A 67 16.26 -19.95 24.38
CA GLY A 67 16.90 -20.56 25.55
C GLY A 67 18.21 -19.91 26.00
N ILE A 68 18.76 -18.94 25.26
CA ILE A 68 19.93 -18.19 25.72
C ILE A 68 19.53 -17.24 26.85
N LYS A 69 20.34 -17.23 27.90
CA LYS A 69 20.23 -16.28 29.02
C LYS A 69 21.24 -15.14 28.80
N ILE A 70 20.74 -13.89 28.75
CA ILE A 70 21.55 -12.68 28.62
C ILE A 70 21.31 -11.83 29.87
N THR A 71 22.39 -11.46 30.57
CA THR A 71 22.32 -10.56 31.73
C THR A 71 22.99 -9.23 31.38
N LEU A 72 22.28 -8.13 31.58
CA LEU A 72 22.79 -6.77 31.37
C LEU A 72 22.92 -6.05 32.73
N ASN A 73 24.14 -5.70 33.11
CA ASN A 73 24.45 -4.95 34.34
C ASN A 73 24.95 -3.55 33.99
N ASP A 74 24.26 -2.53 34.46
CA ASP A 74 24.72 -1.14 34.39
C ASP A 74 25.37 -0.75 35.73
N LEU A 75 26.68 -0.60 35.70
CA LEU A 75 27.51 -0.24 36.87
C LEU A 75 27.88 1.25 36.88
N THR A 76 27.36 2.04 35.91
CA THR A 76 27.72 3.45 35.76
C THR A 76 27.05 4.37 36.79
N GLN A 77 25.95 3.90 37.41
CA GLN A 77 25.16 4.64 38.37
C GLN A 77 25.35 4.09 39.79
N LYS A 78 25.16 4.93 40.84
CA LYS A 78 25.21 4.51 42.24
C LYS A 78 24.25 3.36 42.54
N LYS A 79 23.06 3.35 41.94
CA LYS A 79 22.12 2.24 41.98
C LYS A 79 22.31 1.38 40.75
N HIS A 80 22.97 0.25 40.91
CA HIS A 80 23.22 -0.69 39.82
C HIS A 80 21.90 -1.21 39.26
N ARG A 81 21.80 -1.30 37.94
CA ARG A 81 20.64 -1.89 37.22
C ARG A 81 21.08 -3.25 36.70
N ASN A 82 20.32 -4.27 37.08
CA ASN A 82 20.52 -5.63 36.59
C ASN A 82 19.23 -6.08 35.89
N ILE A 83 19.33 -6.51 34.62
CA ILE A 83 18.21 -7.06 33.86
C ILE A 83 18.66 -8.37 33.23
N GLU A 84 17.80 -9.38 33.36
CA GLU A 84 17.99 -10.69 32.75
C GLU A 84 16.96 -10.89 31.61
N PHE A 85 17.42 -11.41 30.51
CA PHE A 85 16.60 -11.79 29.37
C PHE A 85 16.77 -13.28 29.09
N LYS A 86 15.68 -14.02 29.10
CA LYS A 86 15.61 -15.42 28.74
C LYS A 86 14.23 -15.70 28.17
N PHE A 87 14.15 -16.14 26.92
CA PHE A 87 12.91 -16.39 26.21
C PHE A 87 12.93 -17.81 25.63
N ASP A 88 12.14 -18.70 26.21
CA ASP A 88 12.10 -20.10 25.80
C ASP A 88 11.17 -20.32 24.60
N GLY A 89 10.26 -19.40 24.29
CA GLY A 89 9.42 -19.38 23.09
C GLY A 89 10.08 -18.76 21.86
N GLY A 90 11.23 -18.06 22.03
CA GLY A 90 12.00 -17.51 20.92
C GLY A 90 11.24 -16.44 20.14
N ILE A 91 11.20 -16.54 18.79
CA ILE A 91 10.54 -15.53 17.94
C ILE A 91 9.02 -15.50 18.05
N ILE A 92 8.39 -16.53 18.63
CA ILE A 92 6.95 -16.53 18.96
C ILE A 92 6.68 -15.48 20.03
N GLU A 93 7.42 -15.56 21.15
CA GLU A 93 7.34 -14.57 22.23
C GLU A 93 7.76 -13.17 21.75
N PHE A 94 8.66 -13.10 20.77
CA PHE A 94 9.04 -11.82 20.19
C PHE A 94 7.88 -11.15 19.47
N VAL A 95 7.11 -11.89 18.66
CA VAL A 95 5.91 -11.35 18.00
C VAL A 95 4.85 -10.98 19.03
N GLU A 96 4.64 -11.80 20.08
CA GLU A 96 3.74 -11.47 21.18
C GLU A 96 4.13 -10.17 21.86
N PHE A 97 5.43 -9.99 22.18
CA PHE A 97 5.97 -8.76 22.76
C PHE A 97 5.77 -7.53 21.85
N LEU A 98 6.01 -7.67 20.54
CA LEU A 98 5.82 -6.57 19.59
C LEU A 98 4.35 -6.20 19.39
N ASP A 99 3.46 -7.19 19.50
CA ASP A 99 2.01 -7.04 19.30
C ASP A 99 1.26 -6.70 20.60
N ASP A 100 1.91 -6.70 21.76
CA ASP A 100 1.28 -6.54 23.07
C ASP A 100 0.48 -5.24 23.19
N GLN A 101 1.00 -4.15 22.66
CA GLN A 101 0.38 -2.82 22.66
C GLN A 101 -0.57 -2.58 21.48
N ARG A 102 -0.80 -3.59 20.63
CA ARG A 102 -1.68 -3.48 19.46
C ARG A 102 -3.09 -3.95 19.77
N GLU A 103 -4.06 -3.32 19.12
CA GLU A 103 -5.45 -3.77 19.20
C GLU A 103 -5.59 -5.17 18.58
N LYS A 104 -6.18 -6.10 19.32
CA LYS A 104 -6.23 -7.51 18.91
C LYS A 104 -7.37 -7.74 17.90
N LEU A 105 -7.16 -8.64 16.94
CA LEU A 105 -8.27 -9.21 16.17
C LEU A 105 -9.06 -10.14 17.09
N ILE A 106 -10.37 -9.87 17.17
CA ILE A 106 -11.29 -10.63 18.03
C ILE A 106 -12.14 -11.60 17.20
N ASN A 107 -12.50 -12.71 17.80
CA ASN A 107 -13.47 -13.65 17.26
C ASN A 107 -14.92 -13.24 17.63
N LYS A 108 -15.91 -14.02 17.19
CA LYS A 108 -17.34 -13.79 17.49
C LYS A 108 -17.66 -13.72 19.00
N ASN A 109 -16.79 -14.24 19.85
CA ASN A 109 -16.96 -14.27 21.31
C ASN A 109 -16.12 -13.19 22.02
N ASN A 110 -15.69 -12.14 21.32
CA ASN A 110 -14.82 -11.07 21.81
C ASN A 110 -13.50 -11.53 22.45
N LYS A 111 -12.98 -12.69 22.02
CA LYS A 111 -11.68 -13.21 22.43
C LYS A 111 -10.65 -12.98 21.34
N ASP A 112 -9.38 -12.82 21.73
CA ASP A 112 -8.26 -12.76 20.78
C ASP A 112 -8.36 -13.92 19.79
N LEU A 113 -8.31 -13.60 18.50
CA LEU A 113 -8.39 -14.57 17.43
C LEU A 113 -7.22 -15.54 17.47
N PHE A 114 -6.05 -15.03 17.81
CA PHE A 114 -4.83 -15.80 17.88
C PHE A 114 -4.49 -16.11 19.35
N ARG A 115 -4.63 -17.38 19.72
CA ARG A 115 -4.10 -17.85 21.01
C ARG A 115 -2.57 -17.74 21.07
N LYS A 116 -1.91 -18.01 19.93
CA LYS A 116 -0.46 -17.83 19.72
C LYS A 116 -0.22 -17.33 18.29
N PRO A 117 0.86 -16.59 18.04
CA PRO A 117 1.27 -16.25 16.67
C PRO A 117 1.43 -17.48 15.78
N ILE A 118 1.20 -17.32 14.50
CA ILE A 118 1.52 -18.34 13.50
C ILE A 118 3.03 -18.51 13.49
N TYR A 119 3.50 -19.75 13.59
CA TYR A 119 4.92 -20.07 13.57
C TYR A 119 5.20 -21.21 12.62
N PHE A 120 6.25 -21.07 11.87
CA PHE A 120 6.81 -22.15 11.06
C PHE A 120 8.30 -21.95 10.84
N GLU A 121 8.97 -23.07 10.54
CA GLU A 121 10.37 -23.09 10.18
C GLU A 121 10.64 -24.11 9.08
N GLY A 122 11.77 -23.94 8.40
CA GLY A 122 12.20 -24.86 7.35
C GLY A 122 13.66 -24.66 6.99
N ILE A 123 14.27 -25.71 6.44
CA ILE A 123 15.63 -25.70 5.94
C ILE A 123 15.60 -26.10 4.47
N LYS A 124 16.28 -25.33 3.63
CA LYS A 124 16.49 -25.65 2.22
C LYS A 124 17.85 -25.08 1.77
N ASN A 125 18.68 -25.90 1.11
CA ASN A 125 20.00 -25.51 0.61
C ASN A 125 20.87 -24.83 1.70
N ASN A 126 20.92 -25.38 2.90
CA ASN A 126 21.64 -24.83 4.06
C ASN A 126 21.16 -23.45 4.53
N VAL A 127 20.04 -22.97 4.03
CA VAL A 127 19.38 -21.77 4.52
C VAL A 127 18.28 -22.19 5.48
N PHE A 128 18.40 -21.77 6.75
CA PHE A 128 17.38 -22.00 7.77
C PHE A 128 16.49 -20.77 7.89
N VAL A 129 15.19 -20.96 7.72
CA VAL A 129 14.18 -19.90 7.78
C VAL A 129 13.25 -20.16 8.93
N GLN A 130 13.08 -19.16 9.80
CA GLN A 130 12.06 -19.13 10.85
C GLN A 130 11.18 -17.91 10.63
N CYS A 131 9.88 -18.11 10.76
CA CYS A 131 8.91 -17.03 10.65
C CYS A 131 7.86 -17.16 11.74
N SER A 132 7.60 -16.05 12.42
CA SER A 132 6.47 -15.91 13.33
C SER A 132 5.69 -14.67 12.92
N LEU A 133 4.36 -14.79 12.81
CA LEU A 133 3.53 -13.68 12.36
C LEU A 133 2.12 -13.73 12.98
N LYS A 134 1.50 -12.54 13.07
CA LYS A 134 0.14 -12.37 13.58
C LYS A 134 -0.47 -11.13 12.94
N TRP A 135 -1.78 -11.17 12.63
CA TRP A 135 -2.53 -9.98 12.27
C TRP A 135 -3.24 -9.40 13.49
N ASN A 136 -3.22 -8.09 13.60
CA ASN A 136 -3.95 -7.31 14.61
C ASN A 136 -4.98 -6.38 13.95
N ALA A 137 -5.78 -5.67 14.72
CA ALA A 137 -6.82 -4.77 14.20
C ALA A 137 -6.28 -3.43 13.66
N GLY A 138 -4.99 -3.15 13.87
CA GLY A 138 -4.34 -1.92 13.38
C GLY A 138 -4.14 -1.87 11.87
N TYR A 139 -3.54 -0.76 11.43
CA TYR A 139 -3.32 -0.45 10.01
C TYR A 139 -1.86 -0.53 9.58
N ASN A 140 -0.92 -0.61 10.53
CA ASN A 140 0.52 -0.56 10.26
C ASN A 140 1.08 -1.94 9.91
N GLU A 141 2.09 -1.97 9.04
CA GLU A 141 2.96 -3.12 8.79
C GLU A 141 4.15 -3.04 9.74
N ASP A 142 4.31 -4.03 10.61
CA ASP A 142 5.43 -4.17 11.54
C ASP A 142 6.19 -5.47 11.23
N VAL A 143 7.03 -5.46 10.20
CA VAL A 143 7.83 -6.63 9.77
C VAL A 143 9.30 -6.42 10.11
N TYR A 144 9.87 -7.35 10.86
CA TYR A 144 11.24 -7.33 11.37
C TYR A 144 12.07 -8.45 10.70
N PRO A 145 12.79 -8.14 9.60
CA PRO A 145 13.64 -9.11 8.93
C PRO A 145 15.03 -9.19 9.56
N TYR A 146 15.50 -10.42 9.82
CA TYR A 146 16.81 -10.70 10.38
C TYR A 146 17.59 -11.69 9.51
N THR A 147 18.88 -11.46 9.34
CA THR A 147 19.83 -12.43 8.77
C THR A 147 20.97 -12.65 9.77
N ASN A 148 21.17 -13.91 10.19
CA ASN A 148 22.18 -14.27 11.18
C ASN A 148 22.10 -13.37 12.44
N ASN A 149 20.88 -13.16 12.94
CA ASN A 149 20.54 -12.30 14.08
C ASN A 149 20.79 -10.80 13.88
N ILE A 150 21.14 -10.35 12.67
CA ILE A 150 21.32 -8.93 12.35
C ILE A 150 20.03 -8.41 11.71
N TYR A 151 19.49 -7.31 12.24
CA TYR A 151 18.32 -6.64 11.69
C TYR A 151 18.65 -5.95 10.36
N GLN A 152 17.87 -6.21 9.32
CA GLN A 152 17.98 -5.53 8.04
C GLN A 152 16.96 -4.40 7.94
N LYS A 153 17.42 -3.20 8.25
CA LYS A 153 16.59 -2.00 8.22
C LYS A 153 15.96 -1.76 6.84
N ASP A 154 16.73 -1.99 5.77
CA ASP A 154 16.31 -1.80 4.39
C ASP A 154 15.79 -3.11 3.74
N GLY A 155 15.55 -4.13 4.58
CA GLY A 155 15.03 -5.43 4.14
C GLY A 155 16.02 -6.22 3.30
N GLY A 156 15.57 -6.74 2.17
CA GLY A 156 16.41 -7.51 1.25
C GLY A 156 15.65 -8.65 0.58
N THR A 157 16.40 -9.57 -0.04
CA THR A 157 15.86 -10.68 -0.83
C THR A 157 14.95 -11.62 -0.03
N HIS A 158 15.26 -11.87 1.24
CA HIS A 158 14.43 -12.68 2.15
C HIS A 158 13.07 -12.02 2.41
N LEU A 159 13.03 -10.70 2.68
CA LEU A 159 11.79 -9.96 2.87
C LEU A 159 10.95 -9.92 1.59
N LEU A 160 11.60 -9.76 0.44
CA LEU A 160 10.92 -9.79 -0.86
C LEU A 160 10.28 -11.17 -1.11
N GLY A 161 11.01 -12.26 -0.85
CA GLY A 161 10.48 -13.63 -0.95
C GLY A 161 9.28 -13.86 -0.04
N PHE A 162 9.34 -13.38 1.22
CA PHE A 162 8.24 -13.44 2.17
C PHE A 162 6.99 -12.69 1.66
N ARG A 163 7.14 -11.44 1.22
CA ARG A 163 6.03 -10.61 0.71
C ARG A 163 5.37 -11.20 -0.52
N ASN A 164 6.16 -11.76 -1.44
CA ASN A 164 5.65 -12.44 -2.63
C ASN A 164 4.83 -13.68 -2.26
N ALA A 165 5.37 -14.54 -1.39
CA ALA A 165 4.69 -15.72 -0.90
C ALA A 165 3.36 -15.37 -0.22
N LEU A 166 3.40 -14.40 0.70
CA LEU A 166 2.24 -13.95 1.45
C LEU A 166 1.13 -13.45 0.53
N THR A 167 1.47 -12.55 -0.41
CA THR A 167 0.51 -11.99 -1.38
C THR A 167 -0.09 -13.09 -2.27
N ARG A 168 0.73 -14.04 -2.73
CA ARG A 168 0.30 -15.16 -3.57
C ARG A 168 -0.69 -16.07 -2.83
N ILE A 169 -0.40 -16.42 -1.59
CA ILE A 169 -1.26 -17.29 -0.78
C ILE A 169 -2.60 -16.61 -0.50
N ILE A 170 -2.58 -15.37 -0.04
CA ILE A 170 -3.81 -14.63 0.27
C ILE A 170 -4.69 -14.48 -0.98
N ASN A 171 -4.12 -14.18 -2.14
CA ASN A 171 -4.87 -14.12 -3.40
C ASN A 171 -5.48 -15.48 -3.77
N LYS A 172 -4.73 -16.59 -3.61
CA LYS A 172 -5.21 -17.95 -3.84
C LYS A 172 -6.44 -18.25 -2.98
N TYR A 173 -6.31 -18.15 -1.67
CA TYR A 173 -7.40 -18.47 -0.72
C TYR A 173 -8.61 -17.55 -0.87
N THR A 174 -8.40 -16.26 -1.17
CA THR A 174 -9.48 -15.32 -1.40
C THR A 174 -10.28 -15.67 -2.67
N SER A 175 -9.59 -16.12 -3.71
CA SER A 175 -10.21 -16.58 -4.96
C SER A 175 -10.98 -17.89 -4.77
N GLU A 176 -10.41 -18.88 -4.11
CA GLU A 176 -11.02 -20.18 -3.84
C GLU A 176 -12.30 -20.04 -3.00
N GLN A 177 -12.31 -19.17 -2.01
CA GLN A 177 -13.48 -18.89 -1.18
C GLN A 177 -14.49 -17.93 -1.82
N ASN A 178 -14.27 -17.47 -3.07
CA ASN A 178 -15.12 -16.52 -3.79
C ASN A 178 -15.43 -15.19 -3.03
N LEU A 179 -14.58 -14.80 -2.10
CA LEU A 179 -14.80 -13.63 -1.23
C LEU A 179 -14.71 -12.30 -2.01
N LEU A 180 -13.96 -12.25 -3.10
CA LEU A 180 -13.79 -11.05 -3.93
C LEU A 180 -15.00 -10.75 -4.83
N LYS A 181 -15.80 -11.79 -5.22
CA LYS A 181 -16.94 -11.61 -6.13
C LYS A 181 -17.97 -10.61 -5.59
N LYS A 182 -18.16 -10.55 -4.27
CA LYS A 182 -19.11 -9.65 -3.62
C LYS A 182 -18.64 -8.19 -3.64
N ASN A 183 -17.35 -7.92 -3.59
CA ASN A 183 -16.79 -6.59 -3.34
C ASN A 183 -16.18 -5.92 -4.57
N LYS A 184 -16.02 -6.66 -5.70
CA LYS A 184 -15.45 -6.16 -6.98
C LYS A 184 -14.14 -5.35 -6.81
N VAL A 185 -13.29 -5.75 -5.85
CA VAL A 185 -11.99 -5.13 -5.58
C VAL A 185 -10.85 -6.07 -5.90
N THR A 186 -9.68 -5.52 -6.21
CA THR A 186 -8.43 -6.27 -6.40
C THR A 186 -7.55 -6.06 -5.17
N LEU A 187 -6.95 -7.15 -4.67
CA LEU A 187 -6.02 -7.09 -3.55
C LEU A 187 -4.65 -6.61 -4.03
N SER A 188 -4.05 -5.70 -3.27
CA SER A 188 -2.65 -5.29 -3.42
C SER A 188 -1.79 -5.91 -2.31
N GLY A 189 -0.47 -5.91 -2.49
CA GLY A 189 0.45 -6.36 -1.45
C GLY A 189 0.36 -5.53 -0.16
N ASP A 190 -0.06 -4.26 -0.25
CA ASP A 190 -0.20 -3.39 0.92
C ASP A 190 -1.44 -3.75 1.74
N ASP A 191 -2.55 -4.12 1.09
CA ASP A 191 -3.75 -4.59 1.80
C ASP A 191 -3.47 -5.84 2.64
N VAL A 192 -2.65 -6.75 2.10
CA VAL A 192 -2.28 -8.02 2.75
C VAL A 192 -1.44 -7.80 4.02
N LYS A 193 -0.65 -6.72 4.05
CA LYS A 193 0.27 -6.39 5.15
C LYS A 193 -0.36 -5.51 6.22
N GLU A 194 -1.56 -5.00 5.99
CA GLU A 194 -2.25 -4.13 6.94
C GLU A 194 -2.52 -4.85 8.26
N GLY A 195 -1.98 -4.29 9.36
CA GLY A 195 -2.06 -4.87 10.68
C GLY A 195 -1.20 -6.12 10.89
N LEU A 196 -0.22 -6.39 10.03
CA LEU A 196 0.68 -7.53 10.14
C LEU A 196 1.86 -7.22 11.07
N THR A 197 2.02 -7.98 12.14
CA THR A 197 3.24 -8.06 12.93
C THR A 197 3.97 -9.35 12.59
N CYS A 198 5.24 -9.27 12.16
CA CYS A 198 6.02 -10.43 11.72
C CYS A 198 7.49 -10.30 12.11
N VAL A 199 8.08 -11.41 12.55
CA VAL A 199 9.52 -11.60 12.69
C VAL A 199 9.96 -12.69 11.71
N LEU A 200 10.80 -12.33 10.76
CA LEU A 200 11.40 -13.22 9.78
C LEU A 200 12.90 -13.35 10.08
N SER A 201 13.35 -14.53 10.48
CA SER A 201 14.75 -14.82 10.78
C SER A 201 15.32 -15.85 9.82
N VAL A 202 16.40 -15.48 9.13
CA VAL A 202 17.09 -16.36 8.18
C VAL A 202 18.53 -16.57 8.63
N LYS A 203 18.98 -17.82 8.68
CA LYS A 203 20.38 -18.17 8.96
C LYS A 203 20.99 -18.74 7.69
N ILE A 204 22.09 -18.12 7.25
CA ILE A 204 22.77 -18.40 5.99
C ILE A 204 24.25 -18.52 6.26
N PRO A 205 24.97 -19.51 5.68
CA PRO A 205 26.41 -19.66 5.90
C PRO A 205 27.23 -18.46 5.40
N ASP A 206 26.93 -17.95 4.21
CA ASP A 206 27.65 -16.85 3.57
C ASP A 206 26.67 -15.77 3.04
N PRO A 207 26.16 -14.88 3.91
CA PRO A 207 25.24 -13.84 3.49
C PRO A 207 25.96 -12.68 2.81
N LYS A 208 25.44 -12.25 1.64
CA LYS A 208 25.92 -11.06 0.94
C LYS A 208 25.03 -9.86 1.29
N PHE A 209 25.68 -8.76 1.68
CA PHE A 209 24.99 -7.51 2.05
C PHE A 209 25.39 -6.38 1.10
N SER A 210 24.53 -5.36 0.97
CA SER A 210 24.80 -4.19 0.13
C SER A 210 25.91 -3.28 0.68
N SER A 211 26.14 -3.33 2.00
CA SER A 211 27.13 -2.48 2.69
C SER A 211 27.65 -3.15 3.96
N GLN A 212 28.72 -2.59 4.53
CA GLN A 212 29.31 -3.06 5.78
C GLN A 212 28.35 -2.93 6.98
N THR A 213 27.38 -2.02 6.93
CA THR A 213 26.35 -1.88 7.98
C THR A 213 25.35 -3.02 7.99
N LYS A 214 25.31 -3.84 6.92
CA LYS A 214 24.46 -5.01 6.75
C LYS A 214 22.96 -4.70 6.81
N ASP A 215 22.58 -3.48 6.37
CA ASP A 215 21.19 -3.01 6.42
C ASP A 215 20.29 -3.71 5.40
N LYS A 216 20.86 -4.29 4.31
CA LYS A 216 20.11 -4.96 3.25
C LYS A 216 20.77 -6.25 2.80
N LEU A 217 20.04 -7.37 2.83
CA LEU A 217 20.48 -8.65 2.27
C LEU A 217 20.30 -8.64 0.75
N VAL A 218 21.38 -9.04 0.00
CA VAL A 218 21.38 -9.08 -1.46
C VAL A 218 21.61 -10.47 -2.06
N SER A 219 21.79 -11.51 -1.24
CA SER A 219 21.89 -12.92 -1.67
C SER A 219 20.64 -13.32 -2.45
N SER A 220 20.74 -13.44 -3.79
CA SER A 220 19.60 -13.61 -4.70
C SER A 220 18.85 -14.94 -4.51
N GLU A 221 19.59 -16.02 -4.21
CA GLU A 221 19.08 -17.38 -3.97
C GLU A 221 18.12 -17.45 -2.80
N VAL A 222 18.30 -16.60 -1.79
CA VAL A 222 17.49 -16.60 -0.57
C VAL A 222 16.04 -16.24 -0.83
N ARG A 223 15.78 -15.39 -1.84
CA ARG A 223 14.42 -15.00 -2.22
C ARG A 223 13.54 -16.21 -2.50
N ASN A 224 13.98 -17.07 -3.41
CA ASN A 224 13.21 -18.25 -3.84
C ASN A 224 13.07 -19.29 -2.73
N ILE A 225 14.11 -19.43 -1.90
CA ILE A 225 14.10 -20.35 -0.76
C ILE A 225 13.05 -19.92 0.26
N VAL A 226 13.07 -18.65 0.66
CA VAL A 226 12.09 -18.10 1.60
C VAL A 226 10.68 -18.16 1.01
N GLU A 227 10.52 -17.76 -0.26
CA GLU A 227 9.22 -17.80 -0.96
C GLU A 227 8.60 -19.21 -0.96
N ASN A 228 9.40 -20.24 -1.21
CA ASN A 228 8.93 -21.62 -1.23
C ASN A 228 8.54 -22.10 0.17
N ILE A 229 9.42 -21.93 1.17
CA ILE A 229 9.15 -22.37 2.55
C ILE A 229 7.92 -21.67 3.12
N VAL A 230 7.82 -20.33 2.96
CA VAL A 230 6.67 -19.58 3.44
C VAL A 230 5.39 -20.02 2.73
N SER A 231 5.44 -20.21 1.41
CA SER A 231 4.26 -20.64 0.64
C SER A 231 3.76 -22.00 1.09
N GLU A 232 4.66 -22.97 1.25
CA GLU A 232 4.30 -24.32 1.70
C GLU A 232 3.70 -24.29 3.12
N LYS A 233 4.45 -23.77 4.07
CA LYS A 233 4.09 -23.83 5.49
C LYS A 233 2.86 -23.01 5.83
N LEU A 234 2.75 -21.81 5.23
CA LEU A 234 1.59 -20.95 5.47
C LEU A 234 0.32 -21.50 4.81
N SER A 235 0.42 -22.14 3.63
CA SER A 235 -0.72 -22.82 3.01
C SER A 235 -1.24 -23.94 3.91
N ILE A 236 -0.36 -24.81 4.42
CA ILE A 236 -0.73 -25.88 5.37
C ILE A 236 -1.45 -25.28 6.60
N TRP A 237 -0.92 -24.18 7.13
CA TRP A 237 -1.54 -23.54 8.30
C TRP A 237 -2.94 -22.99 7.98
N PHE A 238 -3.14 -22.36 6.81
CA PHE A 238 -4.45 -21.85 6.37
C PHE A 238 -5.47 -22.98 6.21
N ASP A 239 -5.06 -24.11 5.65
CA ASP A 239 -5.91 -25.30 5.48
C ASP A 239 -6.31 -25.90 6.82
N GLN A 240 -5.39 -25.92 7.80
CA GLN A 240 -5.65 -26.43 9.14
C GLN A 240 -6.50 -25.49 10.01
N ASN A 241 -6.56 -24.21 9.68
CA ASN A 241 -7.23 -23.18 10.48
C ASN A 241 -8.27 -22.35 9.68
N PRO A 242 -9.27 -22.99 9.04
CA PRO A 242 -10.18 -22.31 8.10
C PRO A 242 -10.98 -21.18 8.72
N SER A 243 -11.39 -21.31 9.99
CA SER A 243 -12.16 -20.27 10.69
C SER A 243 -11.34 -19.01 10.95
N ILE A 244 -10.09 -19.16 11.36
CA ILE A 244 -9.17 -18.04 11.61
C ILE A 244 -8.77 -17.41 10.28
N SER A 245 -8.44 -18.23 9.28
CA SER A 245 -8.10 -17.80 7.93
C SER A 245 -9.20 -16.93 7.31
N LYS A 246 -10.47 -17.31 7.47
CA LYS A 246 -11.60 -16.52 6.97
C LYS A 246 -11.67 -15.12 7.60
N ILE A 247 -11.38 -15.00 8.89
CA ILE A 247 -11.38 -13.68 9.58
C ILE A 247 -10.23 -12.82 9.07
N ILE A 248 -9.02 -13.39 8.91
CA ILE A 248 -7.85 -12.71 8.34
C ILE A 248 -8.17 -12.22 6.92
N LEU A 249 -8.69 -13.09 6.05
CA LEU A 249 -9.07 -12.74 4.68
C LEU A 249 -10.14 -11.65 4.65
N THR A 250 -11.12 -11.69 5.54
CA THR A 250 -12.15 -10.66 5.64
C THR A 250 -11.55 -9.29 6.00
N LYS A 251 -10.61 -9.24 6.96
CA LYS A 251 -9.90 -7.98 7.30
C LYS A 251 -9.12 -7.44 6.10
N ILE A 252 -8.38 -8.29 5.41
CA ILE A 252 -7.59 -7.89 4.23
C ILE A 252 -8.50 -7.33 3.12
N ILE A 253 -9.67 -7.95 2.89
CA ILE A 253 -10.65 -7.44 1.92
C ILE A 253 -11.23 -6.10 2.37
N GLN A 254 -11.50 -5.91 3.66
CA GLN A 254 -11.95 -4.62 4.19
C GLN A 254 -10.89 -3.52 3.96
N ALA A 255 -9.61 -3.82 4.15
CA ALA A 255 -8.50 -2.91 3.82
C ALA A 255 -8.50 -2.52 2.33
N ALA A 256 -8.65 -3.51 1.43
CA ALA A 256 -8.73 -3.26 -0.01
C ALA A 256 -9.95 -2.39 -0.39
N VAL A 257 -11.11 -2.65 0.21
CA VAL A 257 -12.33 -1.84 0.01
C VAL A 257 -12.11 -0.41 0.50
N ALA A 258 -11.56 -0.22 1.69
CA ALA A 258 -11.27 1.09 2.26
C ALA A 258 -10.29 1.89 1.38
N ARG A 259 -9.24 1.25 0.88
CA ARG A 259 -8.28 1.84 -0.07
C ARG A 259 -8.97 2.26 -1.38
N ASP A 260 -9.85 1.42 -1.95
CA ASP A 260 -10.56 1.75 -3.19
C ASP A 260 -11.54 2.92 -3.00
N VAL A 261 -12.28 2.94 -1.89
CA VAL A 261 -13.17 4.06 -1.51
C VAL A 261 -12.36 5.36 -1.35
N ALA A 262 -11.23 5.32 -0.64
CA ALA A 262 -10.36 6.48 -0.46
C ALA A 262 -9.79 6.99 -1.80
N ARG A 263 -9.40 6.10 -2.72
CA ARG A 263 -8.95 6.45 -4.07
C ARG A 263 -10.06 7.15 -4.85
N LYS A 264 -11.26 6.58 -4.89
CA LYS A 264 -12.44 7.18 -5.55
C LYS A 264 -12.79 8.55 -4.98
N ALA A 265 -12.75 8.71 -3.65
CA ALA A 265 -12.99 10.00 -3.01
C ALA A 265 -11.98 11.07 -3.43
N ARG A 266 -10.67 10.72 -3.48
CA ARG A 266 -9.62 11.65 -3.97
C ARG A 266 -9.81 12.02 -5.43
N GLU A 267 -10.18 11.07 -6.30
CA GLU A 267 -10.47 11.31 -7.71
C GLU A 267 -11.65 12.28 -7.86
N ASN A 268 -12.70 12.11 -7.07
CA ASN A 268 -13.86 13.01 -7.07
C ASN A 268 -13.52 14.44 -6.61
N VAL A 269 -12.66 14.58 -5.59
CA VAL A 269 -12.18 15.91 -5.14
C VAL A 269 -11.32 16.59 -6.21
N ARG A 270 -10.40 15.84 -6.86
CA ARG A 270 -9.59 16.38 -7.96
C ARG A 270 -10.44 16.86 -9.13
N ARG A 271 -11.53 16.13 -9.46
CA ARG A 271 -12.47 16.53 -10.51
C ARG A 271 -13.18 17.83 -10.19
N LYS A 272 -13.68 17.97 -8.94
CA LYS A 272 -14.30 19.22 -8.51
C LYS A 272 -13.34 20.40 -8.61
N GLY A 273 -12.10 20.26 -8.14
CA GLY A 273 -11.08 21.32 -8.24
C GLY A 273 -10.68 21.64 -9.68
N ALA A 274 -10.63 20.65 -10.58
CA ALA A 274 -10.33 20.90 -12.01
C ALA A 274 -11.48 21.66 -12.73
N LEU A 275 -12.72 21.38 -12.35
CA LEU A 275 -13.89 22.09 -12.89
C LEU A 275 -13.97 23.54 -12.40
N ASP A 276 -13.58 23.82 -11.15
CA ASP A 276 -13.49 25.16 -10.60
C ASP A 276 -12.41 26.03 -11.30
N LEU A 277 -11.28 25.40 -11.69
CA LEU A 277 -10.17 26.08 -12.38
C LEU A 277 -10.46 26.37 -13.87
N THR A 278 -11.40 25.63 -14.52
CA THR A 278 -11.67 25.77 -15.97
C THR A 278 -12.76 26.77 -16.30
N GLY A 279 -13.26 27.57 -15.37
CA GLY A 279 -14.19 28.66 -15.62
C GLY A 279 -15.65 28.23 -15.95
N LEU A 280 -16.03 27.00 -15.60
CA LEU A 280 -17.43 26.53 -15.52
C LEU A 280 -17.90 26.40 -14.06
N PRO A 281 -17.69 27.43 -13.23
CA PRO A 281 -17.86 27.29 -11.79
C PRO A 281 -19.33 27.14 -11.44
N GLY A 282 -19.62 26.10 -10.67
CA GLY A 282 -20.87 25.95 -9.93
C GLY A 282 -22.12 25.57 -10.72
N LYS A 283 -22.08 25.55 -12.07
CA LYS A 283 -23.24 25.24 -12.89
C LYS A 283 -23.33 23.78 -13.34
N LEU A 284 -22.20 23.15 -13.68
CA LEU A 284 -22.17 21.74 -14.04
C LEU A 284 -22.39 20.87 -12.81
N ALA A 285 -23.48 20.10 -12.83
CA ALA A 285 -23.68 19.02 -11.86
C ALA A 285 -23.12 17.73 -12.46
N ASP A 286 -21.86 17.41 -12.17
CA ASP A 286 -21.13 16.28 -12.72
C ASP A 286 -21.63 14.92 -12.18
N CYS A 287 -21.39 13.82 -12.95
CA CYS A 287 -21.67 12.45 -12.53
C CYS A 287 -20.49 11.84 -11.75
N GLN A 288 -20.77 10.77 -11.03
CA GLN A 288 -19.77 10.09 -10.19
C GLN A 288 -18.89 9.13 -10.99
N ASN A 289 -19.38 8.61 -12.12
CA ASN A 289 -18.64 7.67 -12.95
C ASN A 289 -17.53 8.38 -13.73
N SER A 290 -16.31 7.81 -13.69
CA SER A 290 -15.13 8.35 -14.37
C SER A 290 -14.91 7.81 -15.77
N LYS A 291 -15.60 6.74 -16.14
CA LYS A 291 -15.51 6.15 -17.46
C LYS A 291 -16.44 6.89 -18.42
N GLN A 292 -15.95 7.21 -19.61
CA GLN A 292 -16.76 7.86 -20.65
C GLN A 292 -17.90 6.98 -21.13
N ASP A 293 -17.68 5.66 -21.17
CA ASP A 293 -18.69 4.70 -21.58
C ASP A 293 -19.87 4.67 -20.60
N GLY A 294 -21.07 4.94 -21.11
CA GLY A 294 -22.31 4.91 -20.36
C GLY A 294 -22.58 6.15 -19.51
N THR A 295 -21.83 7.26 -19.69
CA THR A 295 -22.16 8.54 -19.08
C THR A 295 -22.97 9.44 -20.00
N GLU A 296 -23.89 10.24 -19.44
CA GLU A 296 -24.82 11.10 -20.16
C GLU A 296 -24.67 12.54 -19.66
N LEU A 297 -24.66 13.52 -20.59
CA LEU A 297 -24.70 14.94 -20.28
C LEU A 297 -26.02 15.57 -20.71
N PHE A 298 -26.75 16.08 -19.75
CA PHE A 298 -28.01 16.82 -19.96
C PHE A 298 -27.71 18.31 -20.02
N ILE A 299 -27.97 18.94 -21.16
CA ILE A 299 -27.88 20.39 -21.32
C ILE A 299 -29.30 20.94 -21.24
N VAL A 300 -29.56 21.81 -20.26
CA VAL A 300 -30.89 22.36 -19.99
C VAL A 300 -30.88 23.89 -20.00
N GLU A 301 -32.00 24.49 -20.38
CA GLU A 301 -32.15 25.94 -20.40
C GLU A 301 -32.52 26.49 -19.01
N GLY A 302 -31.67 27.37 -18.47
CA GLY A 302 -31.91 28.11 -17.26
C GLY A 302 -31.77 27.31 -15.96
N ASP A 303 -31.80 28.05 -14.87
CA ASP A 303 -31.56 27.48 -13.52
C ASP A 303 -32.78 26.69 -13.00
N SER A 304 -34.01 27.01 -13.46
CA SER A 304 -35.23 26.30 -13.04
C SER A 304 -35.26 24.88 -13.60
N ALA A 305 -35.15 24.72 -14.91
CA ALA A 305 -35.04 23.38 -15.54
C ALA A 305 -33.81 22.61 -15.06
N GLY A 306 -32.68 23.33 -14.83
CA GLY A 306 -31.48 22.78 -14.23
C GLY A 306 -31.69 22.22 -12.84
N GLY A 307 -32.52 22.89 -12.04
CA GLY A 307 -32.90 22.44 -10.66
C GLY A 307 -33.66 21.11 -10.69
N SER A 308 -34.71 21.03 -11.51
CA SER A 308 -35.54 19.81 -11.66
C SER A 308 -34.69 18.64 -12.25
N ALA A 309 -33.89 18.90 -13.28
CA ALA A 309 -33.02 17.90 -13.87
C ALA A 309 -31.95 17.39 -12.88
N LYS A 310 -31.38 18.27 -12.04
CA LYS A 310 -30.43 17.89 -10.97
C LYS A 310 -31.04 16.98 -9.92
N GLN A 311 -32.33 17.16 -9.60
CA GLN A 311 -33.04 16.33 -8.63
C GLN A 311 -33.42 14.95 -9.21
N GLY A 312 -33.88 14.90 -10.47
CA GLY A 312 -34.36 13.68 -11.10
C GLY A 312 -33.26 12.79 -11.72
N ARG A 313 -32.02 13.29 -11.88
CA ARG A 313 -30.94 12.54 -12.55
C ARG A 313 -30.43 11.36 -11.74
N ASN A 314 -29.92 10.36 -12.41
CA ASN A 314 -29.04 9.37 -11.80
C ASN A 314 -27.64 9.96 -11.62
N ARG A 315 -27.23 10.18 -10.36
CA ARG A 315 -25.95 10.82 -10.03
C ARG A 315 -24.72 9.96 -10.40
N GLU A 316 -24.88 8.67 -10.63
CA GLU A 316 -23.80 7.77 -10.96
C GLU A 316 -23.26 8.02 -12.35
N TYR A 317 -24.12 8.22 -13.36
CA TYR A 317 -23.72 8.35 -14.76
C TYR A 317 -24.32 9.54 -15.51
N GLN A 318 -25.22 10.33 -14.88
CA GLN A 318 -25.85 11.48 -15.53
C GLN A 318 -25.31 12.81 -14.97
N ALA A 319 -24.81 13.68 -15.86
CA ALA A 319 -24.39 15.04 -15.58
C ALA A 319 -25.40 16.05 -16.12
N VAL A 320 -25.59 17.21 -15.45
CA VAL A 320 -26.51 18.28 -15.88
C VAL A 320 -25.77 19.61 -15.96
N LEU A 321 -25.85 20.27 -17.12
CA LEU A 321 -25.30 21.61 -17.38
C LEU A 321 -26.44 22.59 -17.72
N PRO A 322 -26.87 23.46 -16.80
CA PRO A 322 -27.80 24.54 -17.12
C PRO A 322 -27.07 25.68 -17.85
N LEU A 323 -27.60 26.09 -19.00
CA LEU A 323 -27.13 27.22 -19.80
C LEU A 323 -28.02 28.45 -19.53
N ARG A 324 -27.40 29.62 -19.39
CA ARG A 324 -28.13 30.90 -19.31
C ARG A 324 -28.35 31.47 -20.69
N GLY A 325 -29.59 31.87 -21.00
CA GLY A 325 -29.99 32.57 -22.21
C GLY A 325 -30.57 31.65 -23.26
N LYS A 326 -31.33 32.26 -24.20
CA LYS A 326 -31.88 31.53 -25.35
C LYS A 326 -30.73 31.02 -26.18
N ILE A 327 -30.80 29.76 -26.61
CA ILE A 327 -29.92 29.22 -27.64
C ILE A 327 -30.37 29.87 -28.94
N LEU A 328 -29.64 30.89 -29.38
CA LEU A 328 -29.94 31.59 -30.61
C LEU A 328 -29.83 30.61 -31.80
N ASN A 329 -30.92 30.51 -32.61
CA ASN A 329 -30.89 29.79 -33.85
C ASN A 329 -30.06 30.59 -34.86
N THR A 330 -28.78 30.21 -35.00
CA THR A 330 -27.84 30.94 -35.88
C THR A 330 -28.07 30.68 -37.37
N PHE A 331 -28.99 29.80 -37.76
CA PHE A 331 -29.34 29.58 -39.17
C PHE A 331 -30.30 30.65 -39.72
N THR A 332 -31.07 31.34 -38.89
CA THR A 332 -32.01 32.39 -39.34
C THR A 332 -31.36 33.78 -39.43
N GLU A 333 -30.19 34.00 -38.77
CA GLU A 333 -29.53 35.31 -38.74
C GLU A 333 -28.47 35.54 -39.83
N VAL A 334 -28.13 34.54 -40.63
CA VAL A 334 -27.07 34.62 -41.66
C VAL A 334 -27.50 35.54 -42.85
N ASN A 335 -28.76 35.88 -42.98
CA ASN A 335 -29.26 36.70 -44.11
C ASN A 335 -29.43 38.19 -43.82
N GLU A 336 -29.30 38.69 -42.56
CA GLU A 336 -29.64 40.08 -42.28
C GLU A 336 -28.53 41.00 -41.76
N ASN A 337 -27.33 40.48 -41.40
CA ASN A 337 -26.26 41.43 -40.99
C ASN A 337 -24.85 40.90 -41.29
N LYS A 338 -24.22 41.51 -42.31
CA LYS A 338 -22.82 41.28 -42.72
C LYS A 338 -21.75 41.82 -41.75
N ASN A 339 -22.10 42.23 -40.52
CA ASN A 339 -21.18 42.95 -39.66
C ASN A 339 -21.04 42.44 -38.22
N ASN A 340 -21.19 41.15 -37.91
CA ASN A 340 -20.86 40.67 -36.58
C ASN A 340 -20.09 39.32 -36.59
N GLY A 341 -18.79 39.43 -36.84
CA GLY A 341 -17.83 38.32 -36.76
C GLY A 341 -17.55 37.79 -35.33
N ARG A 342 -18.39 38.15 -34.35
CA ARG A 342 -18.20 37.74 -32.95
C ARG A 342 -19.01 36.50 -32.51
N SER A 343 -20.07 36.13 -33.24
CA SER A 343 -20.94 35.02 -32.80
C SER A 343 -20.34 33.64 -33.08
N ASN A 344 -19.59 33.50 -34.16
CA ASN A 344 -18.95 32.21 -34.52
C ASN A 344 -17.79 31.86 -33.61
N ASP A 345 -17.09 32.85 -33.07
CA ASP A 345 -15.95 32.65 -32.14
C ASP A 345 -16.41 32.14 -30.77
N LEU A 346 -17.55 32.59 -30.27
CA LEU A 346 -18.10 32.16 -28.97
C LEU A 346 -18.62 30.72 -29.03
N ARG A 347 -19.23 30.29 -30.14
CA ARG A 347 -19.72 28.92 -30.33
C ARG A 347 -18.59 27.92 -30.44
N THR A 348 -17.61 28.23 -31.26
CA THR A 348 -16.41 27.38 -31.44
C THR A 348 -15.65 27.29 -30.12
N LYS A 349 -15.58 28.36 -29.31
CA LYS A 349 -14.96 28.39 -28.00
C LYS A 349 -15.76 27.60 -26.93
N ILE A 350 -17.09 27.66 -26.95
CA ILE A 350 -17.92 26.89 -26.01
C ILE A 350 -17.87 25.39 -26.36
N LEU A 351 -18.03 25.02 -27.64
CA LEU A 351 -17.91 23.63 -28.07
C LEU A 351 -16.50 23.05 -27.90
N SER A 352 -15.46 23.82 -28.22
CA SER A 352 -14.09 23.38 -27.98
C SER A 352 -13.74 23.27 -26.50
N LYS A 353 -14.29 24.13 -25.62
CA LYS A 353 -14.16 24.01 -24.18
C LYS A 353 -14.93 22.82 -23.59
N ILE A 354 -16.15 22.55 -24.06
CA ILE A 354 -16.93 21.38 -23.65
C ILE A 354 -16.21 20.10 -24.08
N ILE A 355 -15.74 20.05 -25.32
CA ILE A 355 -15.01 18.90 -25.87
C ILE A 355 -13.65 18.73 -25.18
N SER A 356 -12.87 19.81 -24.95
CA SER A 356 -11.57 19.71 -24.31
C SER A 356 -11.64 19.39 -22.81
N SER A 357 -12.67 19.82 -22.10
CA SER A 357 -12.89 19.44 -20.70
C SER A 357 -13.40 18.01 -20.51
N SER A 358 -14.10 17.46 -21.52
CA SER A 358 -14.59 16.08 -21.51
C SER A 358 -13.56 15.05 -21.99
N PHE A 359 -12.56 15.45 -22.79
CA PHE A 359 -11.63 14.54 -23.48
C PHE A 359 -10.16 14.68 -23.13
N GLY A 360 -9.78 15.33 -22.04
CA GLY A 360 -8.40 15.40 -21.55
C GLY A 360 -7.38 15.80 -22.65
N SER A 361 -6.53 16.74 -22.37
CA SER A 361 -5.54 17.35 -23.25
C SER A 361 -4.70 16.36 -24.08
N LYS A 362 -5.09 16.08 -25.32
CA LYS A 362 -4.19 15.75 -26.44
C LYS A 362 -4.59 16.58 -27.65
N PRO A 363 -3.77 17.53 -28.10
CA PRO A 363 -4.05 18.33 -29.28
C PRO A 363 -3.53 17.62 -30.53
N SER A 364 -4.36 16.85 -31.20
CA SER A 364 -4.20 16.55 -32.62
C SER A 364 -5.31 15.61 -33.11
N ALA A 365 -6.46 16.15 -33.43
CA ALA A 365 -7.35 15.75 -34.51
C ALA A 365 -8.60 16.63 -34.45
N PHE A 366 -8.82 17.45 -35.44
CA PHE A 366 -10.12 18.03 -35.71
C PHE A 366 -11.05 16.90 -36.13
N ILE A 367 -12.00 16.55 -35.28
CA ILE A 367 -13.02 15.56 -35.61
C ILE A 367 -14.29 16.33 -36.01
N ASN A 368 -14.64 16.27 -37.31
CA ASN A 368 -15.98 16.61 -37.74
C ASN A 368 -16.89 15.43 -37.39
N VAL A 369 -17.78 15.62 -36.42
CA VAL A 369 -18.72 14.59 -36.00
C VAL A 369 -20.10 14.93 -36.55
N THR A 370 -20.66 14.07 -37.37
CA THR A 370 -22.06 14.14 -37.79
C THR A 370 -22.88 13.21 -36.90
N ILE A 371 -23.85 13.76 -36.18
CA ILE A 371 -24.73 13.02 -35.29
C ILE A 371 -26.07 12.78 -35.98
N SER A 372 -26.46 11.52 -36.17
CA SER A 372 -27.79 11.12 -36.58
C SER A 372 -28.67 10.95 -35.36
N PHE A 373 -29.83 11.58 -35.33
CA PHE A 373 -30.73 11.62 -34.18
C PHE A 373 -31.96 10.76 -34.40
N GLU A 374 -32.31 9.93 -33.42
CA GLU A 374 -33.69 9.46 -33.26
C GLU A 374 -34.41 10.36 -32.24
N GLU A 375 -35.57 10.82 -32.63
CA GLU A 375 -36.38 11.82 -31.90
C GLU A 375 -37.22 11.13 -30.82
N ILE A 376 -37.00 11.46 -29.55
CA ILE A 376 -37.91 11.14 -28.45
C ILE A 376 -38.29 12.46 -27.78
N ILE A 377 -39.54 12.88 -27.97
CA ILE A 377 -40.08 14.11 -27.39
C ILE A 377 -40.72 13.78 -26.05
N PHE A 378 -40.21 14.33 -24.96
CA PHE A 378 -40.87 14.42 -23.65
C PHE A 378 -40.91 15.90 -23.25
N ASP A 379 -42.11 16.44 -23.12
CA ASP A 379 -42.45 17.77 -22.57
C ASP A 379 -41.33 18.83 -22.60
N ASN A 380 -41.03 19.38 -23.81
CA ASN A 380 -40.01 20.42 -24.04
C ASN A 380 -38.55 20.03 -23.85
N ILE A 381 -38.21 18.75 -23.88
CA ILE A 381 -36.83 18.24 -23.76
C ILE A 381 -36.54 17.31 -24.94
N LEU A 382 -35.53 17.62 -25.78
CA LEU A 382 -35.03 16.73 -26.83
C LEU A 382 -33.91 15.86 -26.29
N VAL A 383 -34.09 14.55 -26.38
CA VAL A 383 -33.08 13.55 -26.02
C VAL A 383 -32.41 13.04 -27.26
N LEU A 384 -31.11 13.28 -27.40
CA LEU A 384 -30.31 12.87 -28.54
C LEU A 384 -29.40 11.67 -28.15
N ARG A 385 -29.65 10.52 -28.78
CA ARG A 385 -28.80 9.32 -28.64
C ARG A 385 -27.82 9.19 -29.79
N SER A 386 -26.53 9.01 -29.46
CA SER A 386 -25.50 8.56 -30.38
C SER A 386 -25.08 7.14 -29.99
N PHE A 387 -24.88 6.26 -30.97
CA PHE A 387 -24.50 4.86 -30.71
C PHE A 387 -23.10 4.69 -30.13
N ASP A 388 -22.25 5.75 -30.15
CA ASP A 388 -20.87 5.70 -29.67
C ASP A 388 -20.49 6.86 -28.73
N PHE A 389 -21.45 7.70 -28.27
CA PHE A 389 -21.18 8.88 -27.43
C PHE A 389 -22.32 9.15 -26.44
N PRO A 390 -22.04 9.88 -25.33
CA PRO A 390 -23.05 10.19 -24.31
C PRO A 390 -24.20 11.03 -24.85
N LEU A 391 -25.34 10.87 -24.23
CA LEU A 391 -26.63 11.48 -24.56
C LEU A 391 -26.61 13.00 -24.41
N PHE A 392 -27.08 13.76 -25.39
CA PHE A 392 -27.28 15.21 -25.30
C PHE A 392 -28.78 15.56 -25.32
N LEU A 393 -29.18 16.41 -24.37
CA LEU A 393 -30.54 16.96 -24.25
C LEU A 393 -30.55 18.44 -24.61
N LEU A 394 -31.39 18.84 -25.54
CA LEU A 394 -31.63 20.23 -25.90
C LEU A 394 -33.11 20.59 -25.69
N PRO A 395 -33.44 21.74 -25.08
CA PRO A 395 -34.81 22.22 -25.00
C PRO A 395 -35.28 22.79 -26.36
N PHE A 396 -36.53 22.54 -26.68
CA PHE A 396 -37.11 22.83 -28.02
C PHE A 396 -37.87 24.14 -28.06
N THR A 397 -37.60 24.97 -29.11
CA THR A 397 -38.62 25.84 -29.71
C THR A 397 -38.56 25.83 -31.25
N SER A 398 -37.70 25.05 -31.90
CA SER A 398 -37.79 24.75 -33.35
C SER A 398 -36.77 23.66 -33.75
N VAL A 399 -37.20 22.74 -34.59
CA VAL A 399 -36.42 21.60 -35.11
C VAL A 399 -35.44 22.06 -36.16
N ASN A 400 -34.14 21.91 -35.93
CA ASN A 400 -33.17 21.84 -37.01
C ASN A 400 -32.23 20.66 -36.77
N VAL A 401 -32.20 19.76 -37.72
CA VAL A 401 -31.41 18.53 -37.73
C VAL A 401 -29.95 18.86 -38.08
N PHE A 402 -29.04 18.54 -37.19
CA PHE A 402 -27.59 18.60 -37.45
C PHE A 402 -27.05 17.20 -37.69
N ASN A 403 -26.43 16.97 -38.82
CA ASN A 403 -25.73 15.73 -39.13
C ASN A 403 -24.23 15.90 -38.89
N ILE A 404 -23.67 15.08 -38.01
CA ILE A 404 -22.23 15.05 -37.72
C ILE A 404 -21.67 13.66 -38.09
N PHE A 405 -20.79 13.58 -39.11
CA PHE A 405 -20.19 12.32 -39.57
C PHE A 405 -18.79 12.10 -38.99
N PRO A 406 -18.42 10.87 -38.60
CA PRO A 406 -17.05 10.56 -38.24
C PRO A 406 -16.18 10.50 -39.52
N LEU A 407 -15.05 11.21 -39.52
CA LEU A 407 -14.01 11.00 -40.52
C LEU A 407 -13.29 9.69 -40.25
N LYS A 408 -13.33 8.77 -41.21
CA LYS A 408 -12.44 7.62 -41.25
C LYS A 408 -11.02 8.14 -41.42
N GLY A 409 -10.18 7.92 -40.42
CA GLY A 409 -8.74 8.13 -40.54
C GLY A 409 -8.14 7.11 -41.53
N ASN A 410 -7.27 7.58 -42.41
CA ASN A 410 -6.25 6.78 -43.05
C ASN A 410 -5.10 6.53 -42.10
#